data_74fe672bea0ca3f567d80edf9d9c9194
#
_entry.id   74fe672bea0ca3f567d80edf9d9c9194
#
_cell.length_a   1.000
_cell.length_b   1.000
_cell.length_c   1.000
_cell.angle_alpha   90.00
_cell.angle_beta   90.00
_cell.angle_gamma   90.00
#
_symmetry.space_group_name_H-M   'P 1'
#
loop_
_entity.id
_entity.type
_entity.pdbx_description
1 polymer ?
#
loop_
_entity_poly.entity_id
_entity_poly.type
_entity_poly.pdbx_seq_one_letter_code
_entity_poly.pdbx_strand_id
1 'polypeptide(L)'
;MHRRWLSGLRFEQAVQHVVLEDLIAAVEAATERRDRLTRQIEAVLPEWSLASVAQALQALRGVALVNAVTLVAELGDITRFASPRQLMAYLGLVPSEQSSGQSRRQGGITKAGNGAARRMLIEAAWSYRFPARVSRDLLLRQEGLPQPVRATAWKAQLRLCRRYRRLAHAGKPATVVTTAIARELAGFVWAIAHQRARHAA
;
A
#
# COMPACT_ATOMS: atom_id res chain seq x y z
N MET A 1 -12.14 7.73 21.64
CA MET A 1 -11.72 8.96 22.35
C MET A 1 -12.07 10.23 21.55
N HIS A 2 -11.78 10.33 20.26
CA HIS A 2 -12.04 11.52 19.44
C HIS A 2 -13.53 11.91 19.32
N ARG A 3 -14.45 10.95 19.12
CA ARG A 3 -15.91 11.20 19.05
C ARG A 3 -16.45 11.81 20.35
N ARG A 4 -16.03 11.31 21.52
CA ARG A 4 -16.45 11.84 22.82
C ARG A 4 -16.00 13.30 23.02
N TRP A 5 -14.86 13.67 22.47
CA TRP A 5 -14.39 15.04 22.48
C TRP A 5 -15.22 15.92 21.55
N LEU A 6 -15.51 15.46 20.32
CA LEU A 6 -16.35 16.20 19.38
C LEU A 6 -17.75 16.49 19.92
N SER A 7 -18.40 15.52 20.59
CA SER A 7 -19.73 15.70 21.17
C SER A 7 -19.73 16.66 22.38
N GLY A 8 -18.57 16.95 22.96
CA GLY A 8 -18.40 17.93 24.04
C GLY A 8 -18.15 19.35 23.58
N LEU A 9 -17.94 19.59 22.29
CA LEU A 9 -17.70 20.94 21.77
C LEU A 9 -18.95 21.81 21.93
N ARG A 10 -18.74 23.06 22.31
CA ARG A 10 -19.77 24.09 22.36
C ARG A 10 -19.31 25.29 21.57
N PHE A 11 -20.17 25.79 20.73
CA PHE A 11 -19.94 26.97 19.90
C PHE A 11 -20.90 28.09 20.32
N GLU A 12 -20.49 29.32 20.18
CA GLU A 12 -21.34 30.48 20.44
C GLU A 12 -22.50 30.60 19.45
N GLN A 13 -22.27 30.18 18.20
CA GLN A 13 -23.27 30.28 17.14
C GLN A 13 -23.93 28.92 16.88
N ALA A 14 -25.25 28.85 16.91
CA ALA A 14 -26.02 27.63 16.67
C ALA A 14 -25.72 26.99 15.29
N VAL A 15 -25.48 27.80 14.28
CA VAL A 15 -25.16 27.34 12.92
C VAL A 15 -23.87 26.48 12.91
N GLN A 16 -22.89 26.78 13.78
CA GLN A 16 -21.65 25.99 13.87
C GLN A 16 -21.91 24.59 14.44
N HIS A 17 -22.89 24.44 15.35
CA HIS A 17 -23.33 23.14 15.82
C HIS A 17 -23.97 22.31 14.70
N VAL A 18 -24.86 22.92 13.92
CA VAL A 18 -25.49 22.24 12.76
C VAL A 18 -24.45 21.74 11.78
N VAL A 19 -23.45 22.58 11.44
CA VAL A 19 -22.35 22.18 10.54
C VAL A 19 -21.50 21.06 11.15
N LEU A 20 -21.19 21.11 12.45
CA LEU A 20 -20.43 20.04 13.12
C LEU A 20 -21.22 18.73 13.09
N GLU A 21 -22.51 18.74 13.39
CA GLU A 21 -23.35 17.54 13.38
C GLU A 21 -23.44 16.93 11.99
N ASP A 22 -23.61 17.75 10.94
CA ASP A 22 -23.62 17.29 9.54
C ASP A 22 -22.28 16.63 9.16
N LEU A 23 -21.15 17.26 9.50
CA LEU A 23 -19.82 16.70 9.25
C LEU A 23 -19.60 15.37 9.98
N ILE A 24 -20.07 15.25 11.23
CA ILE A 24 -20.00 13.99 11.99
C ILE A 24 -20.83 12.91 11.28
N ALA A 25 -22.07 13.22 10.92
CA ALA A 25 -22.95 12.31 10.19
C ALA A 25 -22.36 11.86 8.86
N ALA A 26 -21.74 12.77 8.10
CA ALA A 26 -21.05 12.43 6.85
C ALA A 26 -19.88 11.45 7.06
N VAL A 27 -19.08 11.66 8.12
CA VAL A 27 -17.97 10.75 8.46
C VAL A 27 -18.52 9.38 8.90
N GLU A 28 -19.61 9.33 9.64
CA GLU A 28 -20.25 8.09 10.06
C GLU A 28 -20.78 7.30 8.87
N ALA A 29 -21.53 7.94 7.98
CA ALA A 29 -22.04 7.33 6.76
C ALA A 29 -20.91 6.80 5.86
N ALA A 30 -19.83 7.56 5.70
CA ALA A 30 -18.66 7.12 4.94
C ALA A 30 -17.95 5.91 5.58
N THR A 31 -17.90 5.88 6.93
CA THR A 31 -17.33 4.75 7.69
C THR A 31 -18.17 3.49 7.52
N GLU A 32 -19.47 3.60 7.68
CA GLU A 32 -20.40 2.47 7.49
C GLU A 32 -20.35 1.92 6.05
N ARG A 33 -20.29 2.83 5.06
CA ARG A 33 -20.12 2.43 3.66
C ARG A 33 -18.82 1.68 3.44
N ARG A 34 -17.70 2.17 3.98
CA ARG A 34 -16.40 1.49 3.91
C ARG A 34 -16.49 0.09 4.52
N ASP A 35 -17.06 -0.04 5.71
CA ASP A 35 -17.11 -1.31 6.43
C ASP A 35 -18.02 -2.31 5.71
N ARG A 36 -19.14 -1.85 5.13
CA ARG A 36 -20.00 -2.67 4.30
C ARG A 36 -19.28 -3.18 3.05
N LEU A 37 -18.59 -2.30 2.32
CA LEU A 37 -17.84 -2.67 1.13
C LEU A 37 -16.68 -3.62 1.46
N THR A 38 -16.00 -3.43 2.59
CA THR A 38 -14.94 -4.34 3.04
C THR A 38 -15.49 -5.73 3.30
N ARG A 39 -16.64 -5.87 3.99
CA ARG A 39 -17.31 -7.18 4.19
C ARG A 39 -17.71 -7.83 2.87
N GLN A 40 -18.19 -7.05 1.90
CA GLN A 40 -18.52 -7.59 0.57
C GLN A 40 -17.27 -8.12 -0.15
N ILE A 41 -16.14 -7.42 -0.07
CA ILE A 41 -14.85 -7.89 -0.62
C ILE A 41 -14.44 -9.20 0.07
N GLU A 42 -14.53 -9.28 1.39
CA GLU A 42 -14.22 -10.50 2.16
C GLU A 42 -15.07 -11.70 1.73
N ALA A 43 -16.35 -11.46 1.48
CA ALA A 43 -17.29 -12.50 1.08
C ALA A 43 -17.02 -13.07 -0.33
N VAL A 44 -16.63 -12.21 -1.29
CA VAL A 44 -16.38 -12.64 -2.68
C VAL A 44 -14.94 -13.08 -2.95
N LEU A 45 -14.02 -12.73 -2.06
CA LEU A 45 -12.59 -13.01 -2.24
C LEU A 45 -12.30 -14.51 -2.44
N PRO A 46 -12.89 -15.46 -1.70
CA PRO A 46 -12.59 -16.89 -1.85
C PRO A 46 -12.89 -17.46 -3.25
N GLU A 47 -13.86 -16.89 -3.96
CA GLU A 47 -14.28 -17.34 -5.30
C GLU A 47 -13.45 -16.71 -6.43
N TRP A 48 -12.62 -15.74 -6.09
CA TRP A 48 -11.80 -15.04 -7.07
C TRP A 48 -10.56 -15.83 -7.45
N SER A 49 -10.32 -16.03 -8.75
CA SER A 49 -9.15 -16.77 -9.26
C SER A 49 -7.79 -16.23 -8.78
N LEU A 50 -7.71 -14.93 -8.45
CA LEU A 50 -6.51 -14.27 -7.94
C LEU A 50 -6.47 -14.13 -6.41
N ALA A 51 -7.43 -14.74 -5.70
CA ALA A 51 -7.53 -14.68 -4.23
C ALA A 51 -6.23 -15.07 -3.53
N SER A 52 -5.59 -16.14 -3.99
CA SER A 52 -4.36 -16.65 -3.38
C SER A 52 -3.19 -15.65 -3.45
N VAL A 53 -3.12 -14.84 -4.51
CA VAL A 53 -2.14 -13.76 -4.64
C VAL A 53 -2.50 -12.60 -3.72
N ALA A 54 -3.77 -12.17 -3.71
CA ALA A 54 -4.24 -11.10 -2.83
C ALA A 54 -4.04 -11.46 -1.35
N GLN A 55 -4.29 -12.71 -0.94
CA GLN A 55 -4.00 -13.20 0.41
C GLN A 55 -2.50 -13.14 0.72
N ALA A 56 -1.64 -13.62 -0.18
CA ALA A 56 -0.20 -13.62 0.04
C ALA A 56 0.40 -12.21 0.14
N LEU A 57 -0.11 -11.25 -0.61
CA LEU A 57 0.35 -9.85 -0.54
C LEU A 57 0.07 -9.21 0.80
N GLN A 58 -0.93 -9.68 1.55
CA GLN A 58 -1.24 -9.18 2.89
C GLN A 58 -0.14 -9.51 3.93
N ALA A 59 0.81 -10.40 3.61
CA ALA A 59 2.01 -10.60 4.41
C ALA A 59 2.90 -9.35 4.49
N LEU A 60 2.81 -8.48 3.49
CA LEU A 60 3.58 -7.23 3.45
C LEU A 60 2.99 -6.20 4.42
N ARG A 61 3.87 -5.55 5.18
CA ARG A 61 3.45 -4.43 6.03
C ARG A 61 2.86 -3.31 5.19
N GLY A 62 1.72 -2.75 5.65
CA GLY A 62 1.00 -1.69 4.95
C GLY A 62 0.09 -2.17 3.81
N VAL A 63 0.16 -3.45 3.45
CA VAL A 63 -0.72 -4.07 2.46
C VAL A 63 -1.76 -4.92 3.18
N ALA A 64 -2.87 -4.31 3.61
CA ALA A 64 -4.02 -5.02 4.15
C ALA A 64 -5.00 -5.41 3.03
N LEU A 65 -6.12 -6.03 3.37
CA LEU A 65 -7.09 -6.60 2.43
C LEU A 65 -7.43 -5.65 1.27
N VAL A 66 -7.90 -4.45 1.56
CA VAL A 66 -8.33 -3.49 0.53
C VAL A 66 -7.16 -3.14 -0.41
N ASN A 67 -5.96 -2.87 0.15
CA ASN A 67 -4.78 -2.57 -0.67
C ASN A 67 -4.37 -3.77 -1.53
N ALA A 68 -4.40 -4.99 -0.97
CA ALA A 68 -4.03 -6.20 -1.69
C ALA A 68 -5.00 -6.48 -2.84
N VAL A 69 -6.31 -6.44 -2.56
CA VAL A 69 -7.35 -6.67 -3.57
C VAL A 69 -7.31 -5.60 -4.66
N THR A 70 -7.18 -4.31 -4.28
CA THR A 70 -7.06 -3.23 -5.27
C THR A 70 -5.81 -3.41 -6.14
N LEU A 71 -4.65 -3.75 -5.55
CA LEU A 71 -3.44 -4.00 -6.33
C LEU A 71 -3.63 -5.12 -7.34
N VAL A 72 -4.23 -6.24 -6.93
CA VAL A 72 -4.42 -7.39 -7.80
C VAL A 72 -5.52 -7.11 -8.84
N ALA A 73 -6.61 -6.43 -8.49
CA ALA A 73 -7.67 -6.05 -9.43
C ALA A 73 -7.15 -5.10 -10.52
N GLU A 74 -6.31 -4.15 -10.15
CA GLU A 74 -5.75 -3.14 -11.08
C GLU A 74 -4.60 -3.70 -11.95
N LEU A 75 -3.86 -4.67 -11.43
CA LEU A 75 -2.71 -5.23 -12.14
C LEU A 75 -3.04 -6.51 -12.91
N GLY A 76 -4.12 -7.21 -12.52
CA GLY A 76 -4.42 -8.55 -13.03
C GLY A 76 -3.33 -9.56 -12.66
N ASP A 77 -3.00 -10.43 -13.60
CA ASP A 77 -1.90 -11.39 -13.41
C ASP A 77 -0.55 -10.68 -13.36
N ILE A 78 0.01 -10.59 -12.14
CA ILE A 78 1.32 -9.97 -11.91
C ILE A 78 2.46 -10.79 -12.50
N THR A 79 2.25 -12.08 -12.78
CA THR A 79 3.29 -12.95 -13.36
C THR A 79 3.62 -12.61 -14.81
N ARG A 80 2.74 -11.88 -15.50
CA ARG A 80 2.99 -11.35 -16.86
C ARG A 80 4.19 -10.40 -16.94
N PHE A 81 4.60 -9.82 -15.82
CA PHE A 81 5.80 -8.98 -15.79
C PHE A 81 7.05 -9.85 -15.59
N ALA A 82 7.89 -9.97 -16.60
CA ALA A 82 9.09 -10.80 -16.56
C ALA A 82 10.13 -10.34 -15.51
N SER A 83 10.06 -9.10 -15.05
CA SER A 83 10.95 -8.59 -14.01
C SER A 83 10.27 -7.54 -13.11
N PRO A 84 10.79 -7.36 -11.88
CA PRO A 84 10.32 -6.28 -11.00
C PRO A 84 10.45 -4.89 -11.62
N ARG A 85 11.45 -4.69 -12.48
CA ARG A 85 11.67 -3.41 -13.18
C ARG A 85 10.53 -3.08 -14.15
N GLN A 86 10.01 -4.08 -14.84
CA GLN A 86 8.85 -3.91 -15.73
C GLN A 86 7.60 -3.51 -14.93
N LEU A 87 7.33 -4.14 -13.80
CA LEU A 87 6.23 -3.73 -12.92
C LEU A 87 6.42 -2.30 -12.41
N MET A 88 7.62 -1.93 -11.97
CA MET A 88 7.92 -0.55 -11.52
C MET A 88 7.70 0.48 -12.64
N ALA A 89 8.07 0.15 -13.88
CA ALA A 89 7.86 1.00 -15.05
C ALA A 89 6.37 1.11 -15.40
N TYR A 90 5.64 -0.01 -15.40
CA TYR A 90 4.19 -0.05 -15.62
C TYR A 90 3.42 0.80 -14.60
N LEU A 91 3.90 0.85 -13.35
CA LEU A 91 3.34 1.68 -12.29
C LEU A 91 3.77 3.16 -12.36
N GLY A 92 4.67 3.52 -13.27
CA GLY A 92 5.23 4.87 -13.37
C GLY A 92 6.01 5.29 -12.13
N LEU A 93 6.60 4.32 -11.41
CA LEU A 93 7.45 4.54 -10.23
C LEU A 93 8.94 4.67 -10.59
N VAL A 94 9.27 4.65 -11.87
CA VAL A 94 10.64 4.88 -12.37
C VAL A 94 10.89 6.38 -12.53
N PRO A 95 12.12 6.86 -12.27
CA PRO A 95 12.48 8.24 -12.52
C PRO A 95 12.30 8.59 -14.00
N SER A 96 11.80 9.79 -14.28
CA SER A 96 11.91 10.37 -15.61
C SER A 96 13.37 10.67 -15.90
N GLU A 97 13.82 10.36 -17.09
CA GLU A 97 15.18 10.63 -17.54
C GLU A 97 15.14 11.58 -18.71
N GLN A 98 15.86 12.67 -18.58
CA GLN A 98 16.13 13.63 -19.64
C GLN A 98 17.65 13.71 -19.78
N SER A 99 18.19 12.77 -20.55
CA SER A 99 19.64 12.68 -20.77
C SER A 99 19.96 13.10 -22.21
N SER A 100 20.91 13.99 -22.39
CA SER A 100 21.47 14.36 -23.67
C SER A 100 23.01 14.19 -23.62
N GLY A 101 23.52 13.24 -24.41
CA GLY A 101 24.97 13.02 -24.52
C GLY A 101 25.65 12.77 -23.16
N GLN A 102 26.48 13.73 -22.72
CA GLN A 102 27.27 13.61 -21.47
C GLN A 102 26.50 14.01 -20.20
N SER A 103 25.29 14.57 -20.30
CA SER A 103 24.54 15.05 -19.15
C SER A 103 23.37 14.11 -18.82
N ARG A 104 23.38 13.52 -17.61
CA ARG A 104 22.29 12.69 -17.08
C ARG A 104 21.46 13.47 -16.06
N ARG A 105 20.24 13.86 -16.43
CA ARG A 105 19.27 14.49 -15.51
C ARG A 105 18.15 13.53 -15.18
N GLN A 106 18.01 13.18 -13.91
CA GLN A 106 16.89 12.41 -13.40
C GLN A 106 15.89 13.35 -12.71
N GLY A 107 14.66 13.34 -13.19
CA GLY A 107 13.54 14.07 -12.61
C GLY A 107 12.79 13.25 -11.55
N GLY A 108 11.55 13.66 -11.30
CA GLY A 108 10.60 12.88 -10.48
C GLY A 108 10.21 11.56 -11.15
N ILE A 109 9.27 10.83 -10.54
CA ILE A 109 8.71 9.63 -11.17
C ILE A 109 7.89 10.00 -12.42
N THR A 110 7.87 9.10 -13.40
CA THR A 110 7.17 9.33 -14.69
C THR A 110 5.66 9.52 -14.52
N LYS A 111 5.06 8.92 -13.47
CA LYS A 111 3.62 8.88 -13.21
C LYS A 111 2.80 8.26 -14.37
N ALA A 112 3.45 7.67 -15.36
CA ALA A 112 2.80 6.91 -16.41
C ALA A 112 2.14 5.64 -15.85
N GLY A 113 1.17 5.09 -16.56
CA GLY A 113 0.51 3.83 -16.20
C GLY A 113 -0.50 3.93 -15.06
N ASN A 114 -0.71 2.81 -14.35
CA ASN A 114 -1.83 2.69 -13.41
C ASN A 114 -1.66 3.53 -12.14
N GLY A 115 -2.48 4.58 -12.05
CA GLY A 115 -2.47 5.54 -10.93
C GLY A 115 -3.05 4.96 -9.63
N ALA A 116 -4.07 4.09 -9.72
CA ALA A 116 -4.71 3.49 -8.55
C ALA A 116 -3.76 2.52 -7.85
N ALA A 117 -3.15 1.59 -8.60
CA ALA A 117 -2.16 0.65 -8.04
C ALA A 117 -0.93 1.39 -7.49
N ARG A 118 -0.45 2.44 -8.17
CA ARG A 118 0.64 3.28 -7.66
C ARG A 118 0.28 3.94 -6.32
N ARG A 119 -0.94 4.48 -6.20
CA ARG A 119 -1.44 5.08 -4.96
C ARG A 119 -1.44 4.07 -3.81
N MET A 120 -1.95 2.86 -4.03
CA MET A 120 -1.96 1.80 -3.01
C MET A 120 -0.56 1.48 -2.49
N LEU A 121 0.43 1.41 -3.38
CA LEU A 121 1.82 1.18 -3.00
C LEU A 121 2.43 2.36 -2.22
N ILE A 122 2.11 3.60 -2.58
CA ILE A 122 2.58 4.79 -1.86
C ILE A 122 1.96 4.83 -0.46
N GLU A 123 0.67 4.56 -0.33
CA GLU A 123 0.00 4.49 0.97
C GLU A 123 0.57 3.38 1.86
N ALA A 124 0.79 2.19 1.31
CA ALA A 124 1.44 1.10 2.02
C ALA A 124 2.86 1.46 2.47
N ALA A 125 3.61 2.18 1.63
CA ALA A 125 4.99 2.57 1.88
C ALA A 125 5.17 3.50 3.09
N TRP A 126 4.16 4.30 3.46
CA TRP A 126 4.19 5.12 4.67
C TRP A 126 4.40 4.31 5.96
N SER A 127 3.99 3.06 5.99
CA SER A 127 4.15 2.20 7.16
C SER A 127 5.61 1.88 7.48
N TYR A 128 6.52 1.97 6.50
CA TYR A 128 7.95 1.65 6.65
C TYR A 128 8.78 2.77 7.31
N ARG A 129 8.16 3.91 7.64
CA ARG A 129 8.79 4.95 8.48
C ARG A 129 9.06 4.48 9.90
N PHE A 130 8.28 3.53 10.39
CA PHE A 130 8.43 2.95 11.72
C PHE A 130 9.45 1.79 11.72
N PRO A 131 10.05 1.44 12.88
CA PRO A 131 10.94 0.29 13.00
C PRO A 131 10.31 -1.01 12.50
N ALA A 132 11.14 -1.92 11.99
CA ALA A 132 10.68 -3.24 11.57
C ALA A 132 10.11 -4.01 12.76
N ARG A 133 8.86 -4.45 12.65
CA ARG A 133 8.16 -5.19 13.70
C ARG A 133 6.97 -5.95 13.10
N VAL A 134 6.75 -7.17 13.52
CA VAL A 134 5.51 -7.90 13.22
C VAL A 134 4.51 -7.57 14.34
N SER A 135 3.44 -6.86 13.99
CA SER A 135 2.31 -6.62 14.87
C SER A 135 1.42 -7.86 14.94
N ARG A 136 0.53 -7.91 15.96
CA ARG A 136 -0.46 -8.99 16.06
C ARG A 136 -1.31 -9.12 14.79
N ASP A 137 -1.81 -8.00 14.26
CA ASP A 137 -2.63 -8.00 13.03
C ASP A 137 -1.85 -8.49 11.81
N LEU A 138 -0.54 -8.16 11.73
CA LEU A 138 0.30 -8.66 10.65
C LEU A 138 0.57 -10.16 10.81
N LEU A 139 0.75 -10.64 12.04
CA LEU A 139 0.92 -12.06 12.34
C LEU A 139 -0.31 -12.86 11.90
N LEU A 140 -1.51 -12.42 12.28
CA LEU A 140 -2.79 -13.03 11.86
C LEU A 140 -2.92 -13.12 10.33
N ARG A 141 -2.55 -12.04 9.61
CA ARG A 141 -2.56 -12.05 8.14
C ARG A 141 -1.52 -12.96 7.50
N GLN A 142 -0.51 -13.39 8.27
CA GLN A 142 0.53 -14.31 7.82
C GLN A 142 0.23 -15.78 8.18
N GLU A 143 -0.81 -16.03 8.97
CA GLU A 143 -1.24 -17.39 9.29
C GLU A 143 -1.62 -18.17 8.04
N GLY A 144 -1.22 -19.44 7.96
CA GLY A 144 -1.47 -20.30 6.81
C GLY A 144 -0.68 -19.95 5.53
N LEU A 145 0.07 -18.84 5.49
CA LEU A 145 0.89 -18.52 4.32
C LEU A 145 2.18 -19.33 4.30
N PRO A 146 2.65 -19.72 3.08
CA PRO A 146 3.91 -20.45 2.91
C PRO A 146 5.09 -19.69 3.52
N GLN A 147 6.02 -20.46 4.11
CA GLN A 147 7.23 -19.90 4.73
C GLN A 147 8.04 -18.98 3.79
N PRO A 148 8.23 -19.27 2.48
CA PRO A 148 8.93 -18.37 1.57
C PRO A 148 8.29 -16.99 1.43
N VAL A 149 6.94 -16.93 1.43
CA VAL A 149 6.17 -15.66 1.38
C VAL A 149 6.42 -14.84 2.64
N ARG A 150 6.33 -15.47 3.83
CA ARG A 150 6.60 -14.82 5.11
C ARG A 150 8.03 -14.32 5.22
N ALA A 151 9.00 -15.13 4.78
CA ALA A 151 10.41 -14.75 4.74
C ALA A 151 10.66 -13.54 3.81
N THR A 152 10.02 -13.52 2.63
CA THR A 152 10.11 -12.40 1.69
C THR A 152 9.49 -11.14 2.29
N ALA A 153 8.35 -11.25 2.97
CA ALA A 153 7.70 -10.12 3.64
C ALA A 153 8.56 -9.55 4.79
N TRP A 154 9.22 -10.42 5.57
CA TRP A 154 10.15 -9.98 6.61
C TRP A 154 11.38 -9.30 6.02
N LYS A 155 11.98 -9.86 4.96
CA LYS A 155 13.08 -9.25 4.22
C LYS A 155 12.70 -7.86 3.69
N ALA A 156 11.46 -7.72 3.18
CA ALA A 156 10.93 -6.42 2.76
C ALA A 156 10.93 -5.43 3.93
N GLN A 157 10.41 -5.82 5.10
CA GLN A 157 10.38 -4.94 6.26
C GLN A 157 11.77 -4.45 6.67
N LEU A 158 12.72 -5.37 6.83
CA LEU A 158 14.09 -5.02 7.24
C LEU A 158 14.73 -4.06 6.25
N ARG A 159 14.62 -4.36 4.96
CA ARG A 159 15.21 -3.55 3.89
C ARG A 159 14.57 -2.17 3.78
N LEU A 160 13.24 -2.12 3.71
CA LEU A 160 12.50 -0.88 3.44
C LEU A 160 12.53 0.07 4.64
N CYS A 161 12.42 -0.43 5.88
CA CYS A 161 12.57 0.40 7.07
C CYS A 161 13.98 1.00 7.20
N ARG A 162 15.04 0.20 6.90
CA ARG A 162 16.42 0.71 6.88
C ARG A 162 16.58 1.79 5.81
N ARG A 163 16.04 1.55 4.61
CA ARG A 163 16.13 2.50 3.50
C ARG A 163 15.37 3.77 3.79
N TYR A 164 14.16 3.68 4.36
CA TYR A 164 13.38 4.86 4.75
C TYR A 164 14.19 5.75 5.69
N ARG A 165 14.72 5.19 6.76
CA ARG A 165 15.55 5.93 7.73
C ARG A 165 16.76 6.57 7.07
N ARG A 166 17.51 5.83 6.25
CA ARG A 166 18.68 6.36 5.54
C ARG A 166 18.34 7.57 4.67
N LEU A 167 17.25 7.50 3.89
CA LEU A 167 16.87 8.61 3.01
C LEU A 167 16.34 9.81 3.81
N ALA A 168 15.61 9.58 4.89
CA ALA A 168 15.12 10.62 5.77
C ALA A 168 16.31 11.35 6.48
N HIS A 169 17.29 10.61 6.98
CA HIS A 169 18.52 11.18 7.54
C HIS A 169 19.34 11.98 6.52
N ALA A 170 19.27 11.61 5.24
CA ALA A 170 19.89 12.39 4.16
C ALA A 170 19.09 13.64 3.76
N GLY A 171 18.12 14.08 4.59
CA GLY A 171 17.34 15.29 4.40
C GLY A 171 16.34 15.24 3.23
N LYS A 172 16.02 14.06 2.69
CA LYS A 172 15.04 13.94 1.59
C LYS A 172 13.63 14.20 2.12
N PRO A 173 12.79 14.96 1.39
CA PRO A 173 11.38 15.16 1.73
C PRO A 173 10.64 13.83 1.91
N ALA A 174 9.75 13.76 2.91
CA ALA A 174 9.05 12.52 3.26
C ALA A 174 8.27 11.89 2.08
N THR A 175 7.69 12.71 1.21
CA THR A 175 6.99 12.25 -0.01
C THR A 175 7.93 11.60 -1.02
N VAL A 176 9.14 12.14 -1.18
CA VAL A 176 10.19 11.57 -2.04
C VAL A 176 10.68 10.24 -1.46
N VAL A 177 10.92 10.20 -0.15
CA VAL A 177 11.32 8.97 0.56
C VAL A 177 10.25 7.90 0.38
N THR A 178 8.99 8.20 0.67
CA THR A 178 7.88 7.25 0.56
C THR A 178 7.73 6.72 -0.86
N THR A 179 7.86 7.57 -1.87
CA THR A 179 7.83 7.16 -3.28
C THR A 179 8.98 6.19 -3.63
N ALA A 180 10.18 6.45 -3.11
CA ALA A 180 11.31 5.55 -3.29
C ALA A 180 11.09 4.18 -2.62
N ILE A 181 10.42 4.16 -1.45
CA ILE A 181 10.03 2.92 -0.77
C ILE A 181 8.94 2.20 -1.56
N ALA A 182 7.91 2.91 -2.06
CA ALA A 182 6.85 2.32 -2.89
C ALA A 182 7.41 1.63 -4.13
N ARG A 183 8.41 2.22 -4.78
CA ARG A 183 9.11 1.60 -5.90
C ARG A 183 9.76 0.27 -5.52
N GLU A 184 10.49 0.20 -4.40
CA GLU A 184 11.09 -1.06 -3.95
C GLU A 184 10.03 -2.06 -3.46
N LEU A 185 8.95 -1.59 -2.84
CA LEU A 185 7.82 -2.42 -2.42
C LEU A 185 7.18 -3.14 -3.60
N ALA A 186 7.05 -2.48 -4.77
CA ALA A 186 6.60 -3.11 -6.00
C ALA A 186 7.44 -4.34 -6.39
N GLY A 187 8.75 -4.30 -6.11
CA GLY A 187 9.62 -5.47 -6.33
C GLY A 187 9.30 -6.64 -5.41
N PHE A 188 8.90 -6.38 -4.17
CA PHE A 188 8.48 -7.43 -3.23
C PHE A 188 7.08 -7.96 -3.57
N VAL A 189 6.18 -7.11 -4.05
CA VAL A 189 4.86 -7.53 -4.59
C VAL A 189 5.06 -8.49 -5.76
N TRP A 190 5.92 -8.14 -6.70
CA TRP A 190 6.30 -9.01 -7.82
C TRP A 190 6.85 -10.37 -7.35
N ALA A 191 7.77 -10.35 -6.40
CA ALA A 191 8.41 -11.57 -5.88
C ALA A 191 7.39 -12.51 -5.21
N ILE A 192 6.49 -11.98 -4.38
CA ILE A 192 5.44 -12.77 -3.71
C ILE A 192 4.45 -13.35 -4.73
N ALA A 193 4.01 -12.58 -5.71
CA ALA A 193 3.11 -13.06 -6.75
C ALA A 193 3.71 -14.24 -7.52
N HIS A 194 4.98 -14.15 -7.93
CA HIS A 194 5.70 -15.24 -8.60
C HIS A 194 5.94 -16.47 -7.70
N GLN A 195 6.15 -16.27 -6.40
CA GLN A 195 6.23 -17.38 -5.46
C GLN A 195 4.89 -18.13 -5.37
N ARG A 196 3.77 -17.41 -5.34
CA ARG A 196 2.44 -18.03 -5.29
C ARG A 196 2.09 -18.79 -6.56
N ALA A 197 2.36 -18.23 -7.73
CA ALA A 197 2.11 -18.91 -8.99
C ALA A 197 2.88 -20.24 -9.10
N ARG A 198 4.13 -20.29 -8.66
CA ARG A 198 4.97 -21.52 -8.65
C ARG A 198 4.51 -22.60 -7.66
N HIS A 199 3.70 -22.26 -6.66
CA HIS A 199 3.17 -23.22 -5.68
C HIS A 199 1.74 -23.64 -6.00
N ALA A 200 1.12 -23.05 -7.00
CA ALA A 200 -0.23 -23.37 -7.46
C ALA A 200 -0.23 -24.26 -8.73
N ALA A 201 0.92 -24.37 -9.41
CA ALA A 201 1.19 -25.26 -10.52
C ALA A 201 1.83 -26.56 -10.01
#